data_b176d076dde561bb8e6d7b2b0a11eafb
#
_entry.id   b176d076dde561bb8e6d7b2b0a11eafb
#
_cell.length_a   1.000
_cell.length_b   1.000
_cell.length_c   1.000
_cell.angle_alpha   90.00
_cell.angle_beta   90.00
_cell.angle_gamma   90.00
#
_symmetry.space_group_name_H-M   'P 1'
#
loop_
_entity.id
_entity.type
_entity.pdbx_description
1 polymer ?
#
loop_
_entity_poly.entity_id
_entity_poly.type
_entity_poly.pdbx_seq_one_letter_code
_entity_poly.pdbx_strand_id
1 'polypeptide(L)'
;MQGRGSFETSLSIIPYTLSIFVASSVVATLYSRFAPRVIARVGFIVVASALTLIAFTIRNEWTQVLIVTGLILLGLGQGAIVALVFNTLLSSAPKELAGDVGAWRGLVHNLSGSVGIAVASVFAVSVLAGIIQADVRDHPELPPELVSQVNIDNVNFITNDQLSAVLAETTATPEQVDAAIALNEDARLLGLKISLLGLAALALLAIVPAGRMPGFTPGDMPERLSTGGAKPGAARKKK
;
A
#
# COMPACT_ATOMS: atom_id res chain seq x y z
N MET A 1 4.49 11.53 -16.20
CA MET A 1 3.25 10.74 -16.18
C MET A 1 2.61 10.82 -17.54
N GLN A 2 1.98 9.74 -18.01
CA GLN A 2 1.68 9.50 -19.43
C GLN A 2 0.46 10.25 -19.98
N GLY A 3 -0.01 11.34 -19.37
CA GLY A 3 -1.14 12.12 -19.89
C GLY A 3 -2.45 11.32 -20.13
N ARG A 4 -2.58 10.14 -19.52
CA ARG A 4 -3.76 9.26 -19.70
C ARG A 4 -5.00 9.88 -19.09
N GLY A 5 -6.11 9.75 -19.81
CA GLY A 5 -7.41 10.16 -19.30
C GLY A 5 -7.85 9.33 -18.08
N SER A 6 -8.76 9.88 -17.29
CA SER A 6 -9.29 9.22 -16.08
C SER A 6 -9.89 7.83 -16.36
N PHE A 7 -10.50 7.65 -17.54
CA PHE A 7 -11.07 6.36 -17.95
C PHE A 7 -9.99 5.29 -18.16
N GLU A 8 -8.91 5.60 -18.87
CA GLU A 8 -7.80 4.66 -19.12
C GLU A 8 -7.09 4.26 -17.82
N THR A 9 -6.90 5.24 -16.93
CA THR A 9 -6.34 4.99 -15.60
C THR A 9 -7.22 4.05 -14.79
N SER A 10 -8.54 4.27 -14.79
CA SER A 10 -9.50 3.40 -14.11
C SER A 10 -9.48 1.98 -14.67
N LEU A 11 -9.41 1.82 -15.99
CA LEU A 11 -9.32 0.52 -16.65
C LEU A 11 -8.05 -0.25 -16.23
N SER A 12 -6.96 0.48 -16.06
CA SER A 12 -5.66 -0.09 -15.67
C SER A 12 -5.65 -0.65 -14.24
N ILE A 13 -6.56 -0.19 -13.37
CA ILE A 13 -6.68 -0.62 -11.96
C ILE A 13 -7.64 -1.83 -11.81
N ILE A 14 -8.44 -2.16 -12.82
CA ILE A 14 -9.39 -3.28 -12.76
C ILE A 14 -8.75 -4.61 -12.33
N PRO A 15 -7.58 -5.04 -12.86
CA PRO A 15 -6.96 -6.30 -12.45
C PRO A 15 -6.68 -6.36 -10.95
N TYR A 16 -6.23 -5.26 -10.37
CA TYR A 16 -5.99 -5.15 -8.93
C TYR A 16 -7.30 -5.28 -8.13
N THR A 17 -8.34 -4.52 -8.49
CA THR A 17 -9.62 -4.54 -7.78
C THR A 17 -10.31 -5.90 -7.88
N LEU A 18 -10.29 -6.53 -9.06
CA LEU A 18 -10.83 -7.86 -9.26
C LEU A 18 -10.10 -8.91 -8.41
N SER A 19 -8.79 -8.77 -8.29
CA SER A 19 -7.95 -9.67 -7.49
C SER A 19 -8.26 -9.56 -5.99
N ILE A 20 -8.55 -8.36 -5.49
CA ILE A 20 -9.01 -8.16 -4.10
C ILE A 20 -10.31 -8.95 -3.87
N PHE A 21 -11.28 -8.85 -4.79
CA PHE A 21 -12.57 -9.54 -4.67
C PHE A 21 -12.37 -11.07 -4.67
N VAL A 22 -11.58 -11.59 -5.60
CA VAL A 22 -11.27 -13.02 -5.69
C VAL A 22 -10.58 -13.51 -4.41
N ALA A 23 -9.56 -12.81 -3.94
CA ALA A 23 -8.82 -13.18 -2.73
C ALA A 23 -9.72 -13.17 -1.49
N SER A 24 -10.58 -12.17 -1.35
CA SER A 24 -11.52 -12.08 -0.23
C SER A 24 -12.48 -13.27 -0.19
N SER A 25 -12.96 -13.71 -1.36
CA SER A 25 -13.84 -14.89 -1.49
C SER A 25 -13.10 -16.20 -1.16
N VAL A 26 -11.85 -16.34 -1.61
CA VAL A 26 -11.01 -17.51 -1.35
C VAL A 26 -10.65 -17.59 0.13
N VAL A 27 -10.32 -16.47 0.78
CA VAL A 27 -9.97 -16.45 2.21
C VAL A 27 -11.15 -16.88 3.08
N ALA A 28 -12.38 -16.59 2.71
CA ALA A 28 -13.56 -17.07 3.44
C ALA A 28 -13.59 -18.60 3.55
N THR A 29 -13.15 -19.31 2.52
CA THR A 29 -13.01 -20.78 2.51
C THR A 29 -11.73 -21.27 3.20
N LEU A 30 -10.61 -20.58 3.01
CA LEU A 30 -9.32 -20.93 3.61
C LEU A 30 -9.31 -20.71 5.13
N TYR A 31 -10.07 -19.73 5.62
CA TYR A 31 -10.17 -19.41 7.05
C TYR A 31 -10.62 -20.57 7.93
N SER A 32 -11.41 -21.50 7.38
CA SER A 32 -11.83 -22.72 8.09
C SER A 32 -10.76 -23.82 8.13
N ARG A 33 -9.71 -23.72 7.27
CA ARG A 33 -8.70 -24.78 7.12
C ARG A 33 -7.32 -24.40 7.63
N PHE A 34 -7.00 -23.11 7.63
CA PHE A 34 -5.68 -22.61 7.99
C PHE A 34 -5.77 -21.62 9.16
N ALA A 35 -4.78 -21.67 10.04
CA ALA A 35 -4.69 -20.73 11.14
C ALA A 35 -4.55 -19.28 10.62
N PRO A 36 -5.24 -18.30 11.23
CA PRO A 36 -5.18 -16.89 10.85
C PRO A 36 -3.77 -16.34 10.67
N ARG A 37 -2.86 -16.69 11.58
CA ARG A 37 -1.45 -16.28 11.51
C ARG A 37 -0.73 -16.71 10.22
N VAL A 38 -1.10 -17.88 9.64
CA VAL A 38 -0.49 -18.39 8.43
C VAL A 38 -0.98 -17.58 7.24
N ILE A 39 -2.30 -17.36 7.15
CA ILE A 39 -2.91 -16.57 6.07
C ILE A 39 -2.36 -15.13 6.10
N ALA A 40 -2.23 -14.53 7.30
CA ALA A 40 -1.66 -13.19 7.45
C ALA A 40 -0.22 -13.11 6.94
N ARG A 41 0.65 -14.05 7.37
CA ARG A 41 2.06 -14.07 6.95
C ARG A 41 2.19 -14.25 5.44
N VAL A 42 1.46 -15.20 4.86
CA VAL A 42 1.46 -15.41 3.40
C VAL A 42 0.95 -14.16 2.68
N GLY A 43 -0.14 -13.54 3.17
CA GLY A 43 -0.67 -12.29 2.62
C GLY A 43 0.37 -11.17 2.59
N PHE A 44 1.09 -10.94 3.70
CA PHE A 44 2.15 -9.92 3.75
C PHE A 44 3.35 -10.26 2.86
N ILE A 45 3.74 -11.54 2.75
CA ILE A 45 4.80 -11.97 1.83
C ILE A 45 4.37 -11.69 0.38
N VAL A 46 3.13 -12.01 0.02
CA VAL A 46 2.59 -11.74 -1.34
C VAL A 46 2.57 -10.24 -1.62
N VAL A 47 2.12 -9.41 -0.67
CA VAL A 47 2.15 -7.95 -0.81
C VAL A 47 3.57 -7.43 -1.01
N ALA A 48 4.52 -7.87 -0.17
CA ALA A 48 5.92 -7.44 -0.29
C ALA A 48 6.53 -7.87 -1.63
N SER A 49 6.28 -9.10 -2.07
CA SER A 49 6.75 -9.61 -3.37
C SER A 49 6.14 -8.83 -4.53
N ALA A 50 4.85 -8.49 -4.45
CA ALA A 50 4.16 -7.70 -5.46
C ALA A 50 4.74 -6.29 -5.58
N LEU A 51 4.93 -5.59 -4.45
CA LEU A 51 5.53 -4.25 -4.42
C LEU A 51 6.97 -4.27 -4.95
N THR A 52 7.75 -5.28 -4.58
CA THR A 52 9.11 -5.48 -5.08
C THR A 52 9.10 -5.72 -6.59
N LEU A 53 8.21 -6.59 -7.08
CA LEU A 53 8.08 -6.85 -8.52
C LEU A 53 7.73 -5.57 -9.29
N ILE A 54 6.75 -4.79 -8.81
CA ILE A 54 6.38 -3.52 -9.42
C ILE A 54 7.57 -2.55 -9.39
N ALA A 55 8.29 -2.42 -8.27
CA ALA A 55 9.42 -1.51 -8.14
C ALA A 55 10.53 -1.80 -9.16
N PHE A 56 10.82 -3.08 -9.44
CA PHE A 56 11.84 -3.45 -10.43
C PHE A 56 11.36 -3.42 -11.88
N THR A 57 10.07 -3.50 -12.11
CA THR A 57 9.50 -3.58 -13.47
C THR A 57 8.90 -2.27 -13.96
N ILE A 58 8.58 -1.34 -13.05
CA ILE A 58 7.99 -0.06 -13.42
C ILE A 58 8.95 0.77 -14.27
N ARG A 59 8.43 1.24 -15.39
CA ARG A 59 9.09 2.15 -16.33
C ARG A 59 8.07 3.20 -16.77
N ASN A 60 8.52 4.19 -17.53
CA ASN A 60 7.62 5.19 -18.11
C ASN A 60 6.59 4.61 -19.10
N GLU A 61 6.70 3.34 -19.45
CA GLU A 61 5.76 2.62 -20.31
C GLU A 61 4.87 1.68 -19.49
N TRP A 62 3.54 1.83 -19.58
CA TRP A 62 2.55 1.09 -18.78
C TRP A 62 2.23 -0.32 -19.31
N THR A 63 2.56 -0.65 -20.55
CA THR A 63 2.10 -1.85 -21.25
C THR A 63 2.84 -3.15 -20.86
N GLN A 64 3.53 -3.16 -19.72
CA GLN A 64 4.29 -4.33 -19.31
C GLN A 64 3.41 -5.34 -18.56
N VAL A 65 3.34 -6.56 -19.06
CA VAL A 65 2.65 -7.71 -18.44
C VAL A 65 3.08 -7.90 -16.98
N LEU A 66 4.33 -7.63 -16.65
CA LEU A 66 4.87 -7.76 -15.30
C LEU A 66 4.25 -6.76 -14.31
N ILE A 67 3.92 -5.54 -14.74
CA ILE A 67 3.23 -4.56 -13.89
C ILE A 67 1.82 -5.05 -13.57
N VAL A 68 1.10 -5.54 -14.58
CA VAL A 68 -0.25 -6.11 -14.37
C VAL A 68 -0.19 -7.32 -13.45
N THR A 69 0.80 -8.19 -13.61
CA THR A 69 1.04 -9.32 -12.69
C THR A 69 1.30 -8.84 -11.26
N GLY A 70 2.13 -7.81 -11.09
CA GLY A 70 2.37 -7.18 -9.80
C GLY A 70 1.10 -6.62 -9.16
N LEU A 71 0.25 -5.94 -9.94
CA LEU A 71 -1.04 -5.43 -9.47
C LEU A 71 -2.00 -6.55 -9.05
N ILE A 72 -2.05 -7.65 -9.80
CA ILE A 72 -2.84 -8.83 -9.45
C ILE A 72 -2.35 -9.42 -8.12
N LEU A 73 -1.06 -9.66 -7.98
CA LEU A 73 -0.47 -10.17 -6.74
C LEU A 73 -0.72 -9.24 -5.55
N LEU A 74 -0.57 -7.93 -5.75
CA LEU A 74 -0.86 -6.92 -4.73
C LEU A 74 -2.32 -7.00 -4.28
N GLY A 75 -3.26 -7.09 -5.22
CA GLY A 75 -4.68 -7.25 -4.94
C GLY A 75 -5.00 -8.55 -4.20
N LEU A 76 -4.37 -9.67 -4.58
CA LEU A 76 -4.53 -10.95 -3.90
C LEU A 76 -4.05 -10.89 -2.45
N GLY A 77 -2.86 -10.36 -2.20
CA GLY A 77 -2.31 -10.23 -0.86
C GLY A 77 -3.15 -9.30 0.02
N GLN A 78 -3.52 -8.13 -0.49
CA GLN A 78 -4.31 -7.16 0.24
C GLN A 78 -5.73 -7.67 0.53
N GLY A 79 -6.41 -8.25 -0.45
CA GLY A 79 -7.75 -8.84 -0.29
C GLY A 79 -7.75 -9.95 0.75
N ALA A 80 -6.71 -10.78 0.77
CA ALA A 80 -6.53 -11.83 1.77
C ALA A 80 -6.40 -11.27 3.18
N ILE A 81 -5.57 -10.25 3.38
CA ILE A 81 -5.35 -9.62 4.70
C ILE A 81 -6.64 -8.94 5.19
N VAL A 82 -7.31 -8.16 4.34
CA VAL A 82 -8.54 -7.45 4.72
C VAL A 82 -9.65 -8.42 5.11
N ALA A 83 -9.87 -9.48 4.32
CA ALA A 83 -10.88 -10.50 4.61
C ALA A 83 -10.54 -11.27 5.89
N LEU A 84 -9.25 -11.62 6.09
CA LEU A 84 -8.79 -12.31 7.28
C LEU A 84 -9.05 -11.50 8.56
N VAL A 85 -8.65 -10.23 8.56
CA VAL A 85 -8.84 -9.33 9.73
C VAL A 85 -10.33 -9.25 10.08
N PHE A 86 -11.20 -9.08 9.08
CA PHE A 86 -12.63 -9.01 9.28
C PHE A 86 -13.20 -10.31 9.89
N ASN A 87 -12.85 -11.45 9.29
CA ASN A 87 -13.31 -12.75 9.78
C ASN A 87 -12.81 -13.04 11.19
N THR A 88 -11.55 -12.69 11.51
CA THR A 88 -10.97 -12.89 12.83
C THR A 88 -11.68 -12.02 13.88
N LEU A 89 -11.95 -10.75 13.58
CA LEU A 89 -12.66 -9.85 14.48
C LEU A 89 -14.09 -10.33 14.77
N LEU A 90 -14.84 -10.71 13.73
CA LEU A 90 -16.21 -11.18 13.88
C LEU A 90 -16.29 -12.50 14.64
N SER A 91 -15.36 -13.43 14.40
CA SER A 91 -15.35 -14.73 15.08
C SER A 91 -14.88 -14.63 16.54
N SER A 92 -14.21 -13.55 16.93
CA SER A 92 -13.71 -13.33 18.29
C SER A 92 -14.70 -12.60 19.19
N ALA A 93 -15.82 -12.11 18.67
CA ALA A 93 -16.82 -11.35 19.42
C ALA A 93 -18.12 -12.13 19.62
N PRO A 94 -18.83 -11.93 20.75
CA PRO A 94 -20.19 -12.42 20.94
C PRO A 94 -21.10 -11.89 19.82
N LYS A 95 -22.11 -12.71 19.44
CA LYS A 95 -23.03 -12.34 18.34
C LYS A 95 -23.79 -11.04 18.60
N GLU A 96 -24.09 -10.76 19.87
CA GLU A 96 -24.78 -9.56 20.33
C GLU A 96 -23.98 -8.28 20.05
N LEU A 97 -22.64 -8.37 20.01
CA LEU A 97 -21.74 -7.25 19.77
C LEU A 97 -21.27 -7.15 18.31
N ALA A 98 -21.81 -7.95 17.40
CA ALA A 98 -21.37 -7.97 16.00
C ALA A 98 -21.49 -6.59 15.32
N GLY A 99 -22.52 -5.81 15.67
CA GLY A 99 -22.69 -4.43 15.17
C GLY A 99 -21.58 -3.50 15.65
N ASP A 100 -21.24 -3.55 16.92
CA ASP A 100 -20.18 -2.72 17.52
C ASP A 100 -18.81 -3.08 16.95
N VAL A 101 -18.52 -4.36 16.77
CA VAL A 101 -17.30 -4.84 16.11
C VAL A 101 -17.20 -4.34 14.68
N GLY A 102 -18.32 -4.34 13.94
CA GLY A 102 -18.39 -3.78 12.60
C GLY A 102 -18.07 -2.29 12.55
N ALA A 103 -18.62 -1.51 13.49
CA ALA A 103 -18.36 -0.08 13.62
C ALA A 103 -16.90 0.21 13.98
N TRP A 104 -16.35 -0.49 14.97
CA TRP A 104 -14.93 -0.40 15.36
C TRP A 104 -14.00 -0.75 14.21
N ARG A 105 -14.29 -1.82 13.47
CA ARG A 105 -13.51 -2.18 12.27
C ARG A 105 -13.51 -1.05 11.25
N GLY A 106 -14.68 -0.46 10.97
CA GLY A 106 -14.80 0.65 10.03
C GLY A 106 -13.96 1.85 10.45
N LEU A 107 -14.04 2.22 11.73
CA LEU A 107 -13.26 3.32 12.31
C LEU A 107 -11.74 3.06 12.17
N VAL A 108 -11.27 1.91 12.62
CA VAL A 108 -9.85 1.54 12.58
C VAL A 108 -9.35 1.45 11.14
N HIS A 109 -10.13 0.88 10.22
CA HIS A 109 -9.77 0.77 8.82
C HIS A 109 -9.59 2.14 8.16
N ASN A 110 -10.54 3.06 8.35
CA ASN A 110 -10.49 4.40 7.78
C ASN A 110 -9.36 5.23 8.40
N LEU A 111 -9.21 5.18 9.73
CA LEU A 111 -8.13 5.90 10.43
C LEU A 111 -6.75 5.39 9.99
N SER A 112 -6.55 4.08 9.98
CA SER A 112 -5.29 3.47 9.52
C SER A 112 -5.01 3.78 8.06
N GLY A 113 -6.03 3.79 7.21
CA GLY A 113 -5.91 4.18 5.80
C GLY A 113 -5.46 5.63 5.65
N SER A 114 -6.09 6.56 6.35
CA SER A 114 -5.74 7.98 6.30
C SER A 114 -4.32 8.23 6.80
N VAL A 115 -3.95 7.66 7.95
CA VAL A 115 -2.59 7.79 8.51
C VAL A 115 -1.57 7.12 7.58
N GLY A 116 -1.89 5.94 7.06
CA GLY A 116 -1.01 5.21 6.14
C GLY A 116 -0.73 5.98 4.85
N ILE A 117 -1.75 6.59 4.25
CA ILE A 117 -1.61 7.43 3.06
C ILE A 117 -0.75 8.67 3.38
N ALA A 118 -1.00 9.34 4.50
CA ALA A 118 -0.24 10.52 4.90
C ALA A 118 1.25 10.18 5.08
N VAL A 119 1.57 9.12 5.82
CA VAL A 119 2.96 8.68 6.04
C VAL A 119 3.63 8.26 4.72
N ALA A 120 2.93 7.48 3.88
CA ALA A 120 3.46 7.07 2.59
C ALA A 120 3.71 8.25 1.65
N SER A 121 2.82 9.25 1.65
CA SER A 121 2.97 10.46 0.84
C SER A 121 4.17 11.30 1.30
N VAL A 122 4.30 11.55 2.60
CA VAL A 122 5.45 12.28 3.16
C VAL A 122 6.76 11.54 2.84
N PHE A 123 6.79 10.22 3.00
CA PHE A 123 7.95 9.42 2.65
C PHE A 123 8.31 9.52 1.16
N ALA A 124 7.33 9.37 0.28
CA ALA A 124 7.56 9.44 -1.17
C ALA A 124 8.05 10.83 -1.61
N VAL A 125 7.46 11.91 -1.07
CA VAL A 125 7.91 13.29 -1.36
C VAL A 125 9.31 13.55 -0.81
N SER A 126 9.61 13.08 0.40
CA SER A 126 10.96 13.23 0.99
C SER A 126 12.03 12.50 0.18
N VAL A 127 11.73 11.30 -0.30
CA VAL A 127 12.65 10.54 -1.18
C VAL A 127 12.86 11.30 -2.48
N LEU A 128 11.79 11.78 -3.13
CA LEU A 128 11.88 12.56 -4.36
C LEU A 128 12.69 13.83 -4.19
N ALA A 129 12.43 14.59 -3.11
CA ALA A 129 13.17 15.81 -2.80
C ALA A 129 14.67 15.54 -2.60
N GLY A 130 15.01 14.44 -1.90
CA GLY A 130 16.40 14.03 -1.71
C GLY A 130 17.11 13.69 -3.03
N ILE A 131 16.42 12.99 -3.94
CA ILE A 131 16.96 12.65 -5.26
C ILE A 131 17.20 13.94 -6.08
N ILE A 132 16.19 14.80 -6.21
CA ILE A 132 16.29 16.04 -6.99
C ILE A 132 17.39 16.94 -6.43
N GLN A 133 17.51 17.08 -5.10
CA GLN A 133 18.58 17.89 -4.51
C GLN A 133 19.99 17.32 -4.77
N ALA A 134 20.13 15.99 -4.82
CA ALA A 134 21.39 15.36 -5.17
C ALA A 134 21.72 15.58 -6.66
N ASP A 135 20.77 15.27 -7.54
CA ASP A 135 20.97 15.32 -8.98
C ASP A 135 21.21 16.74 -9.49
N VAL A 136 20.49 17.75 -8.97
CA VAL A 136 20.68 19.16 -9.32
C VAL A 136 22.09 19.65 -9.00
N ARG A 137 22.70 19.15 -7.91
CA ARG A 137 24.08 19.52 -7.55
C ARG A 137 25.13 18.97 -8.51
N ASP A 138 24.85 17.83 -9.11
CA ASP A 138 25.78 17.11 -9.97
C ASP A 138 25.58 17.42 -11.48
N HIS A 139 24.53 18.21 -11.85
CA HIS A 139 24.25 18.61 -13.23
C HIS A 139 24.81 19.98 -13.56
N PRO A 140 25.92 20.06 -14.35
CA PRO A 140 26.56 21.33 -14.71
C PRO A 140 25.71 22.22 -15.64
N GLU A 141 24.70 21.63 -16.29
CA GLU A 141 23.77 22.32 -17.19
C GLU A 141 22.69 23.14 -16.47
N LEU A 142 22.52 22.90 -15.17
CA LEU A 142 21.58 23.62 -14.30
C LEU A 142 22.35 24.56 -13.36
N PRO A 143 22.62 25.80 -13.76
CA PRO A 143 23.39 26.74 -12.94
C PRO A 143 22.65 27.07 -11.64
N PRO A 144 23.37 27.34 -10.53
CA PRO A 144 22.79 27.66 -9.22
C PRO A 144 21.81 28.84 -9.27
N GLU A 145 22.01 29.78 -10.16
CA GLU A 145 21.13 30.95 -10.37
C GLU A 145 19.74 30.50 -10.87
N LEU A 146 19.67 29.52 -11.76
CA LEU A 146 18.40 28.97 -12.25
C LEU A 146 17.72 28.15 -11.17
N VAL A 147 18.48 27.33 -10.46
CA VAL A 147 18.00 26.51 -9.34
C VAL A 147 17.39 27.37 -8.24
N SER A 148 17.98 28.55 -7.97
CA SER A 148 17.47 29.49 -6.97
C SER A 148 16.15 30.16 -7.36
N GLN A 149 15.80 30.21 -8.66
CA GLN A 149 14.54 30.75 -9.16
C GLN A 149 13.38 29.74 -9.01
N VAL A 150 13.70 28.45 -8.89
CA VAL A 150 12.73 27.37 -8.66
C VAL A 150 12.69 27.04 -7.17
N ASN A 151 11.51 27.08 -6.56
CA ASN A 151 11.34 26.75 -5.15
C ASN A 151 11.47 25.23 -4.93
N ILE A 152 12.72 24.75 -4.74
CA ILE A 152 13.05 23.34 -4.53
C ILE A 152 12.51 22.84 -3.18
N ASP A 153 12.23 23.71 -2.23
CA ASP A 153 11.67 23.32 -0.93
C ASP A 153 10.23 22.77 -1.04
N ASN A 154 9.54 23.06 -2.14
CA ASN A 154 8.20 22.57 -2.46
C ASN A 154 8.19 21.49 -3.54
N VAL A 155 9.20 20.63 -3.57
CA VAL A 155 9.27 19.51 -4.53
C VAL A 155 8.08 18.57 -4.32
N ASN A 156 7.32 18.38 -5.39
CA ASN A 156 6.20 17.46 -5.48
C ASN A 156 6.31 16.64 -6.78
N PHE A 157 5.48 15.62 -6.91
CA PHE A 157 5.35 14.84 -8.16
C PHE A 157 4.63 15.67 -9.23
N ILE A 158 5.23 16.81 -9.66
CA ILE A 158 4.69 17.67 -10.72
C ILE A 158 4.80 16.99 -12.08
N THR A 159 3.89 17.31 -12.99
CA THR A 159 3.96 16.81 -14.38
C THR A 159 5.02 17.56 -15.17
N ASN A 160 5.47 16.98 -16.29
CA ASN A 160 6.42 17.67 -17.18
C ASN A 160 5.85 18.98 -17.73
N ASP A 161 4.53 19.00 -18.04
CA ASP A 161 3.85 20.23 -18.51
C ASP A 161 3.86 21.32 -17.43
N GLN A 162 3.65 20.95 -16.16
CA GLN A 162 3.73 21.89 -15.05
C GLN A 162 5.15 22.40 -14.84
N LEU A 163 6.16 21.50 -14.93
CA LEU A 163 7.56 21.89 -14.82
C LEU A 163 7.95 22.83 -15.97
N SER A 164 7.58 22.49 -17.20
CA SER A 164 7.80 23.31 -18.37
C SER A 164 7.16 24.70 -18.25
N ALA A 165 5.94 24.77 -17.73
CA ALA A 165 5.26 26.05 -17.48
C ALA A 165 5.99 26.91 -16.45
N VAL A 166 6.48 26.33 -15.35
CA VAL A 166 7.26 27.04 -14.34
C VAL A 166 8.59 27.52 -14.92
N LEU A 167 9.28 26.67 -15.69
CA LEU A 167 10.56 27.04 -16.31
C LEU A 167 10.42 28.11 -17.40
N ALA A 168 9.26 28.19 -18.06
CA ALA A 168 8.98 29.26 -19.04
C ALA A 168 8.91 30.67 -18.41
N GLU A 169 8.70 30.75 -17.09
CA GLU A 169 8.73 32.01 -16.33
C GLU A 169 10.16 32.38 -15.85
N THR A 170 11.15 31.52 -16.11
CA THR A 170 12.55 31.70 -15.72
C THR A 170 13.41 32.12 -16.91
N THR A 171 14.72 32.32 -16.67
CA THR A 171 15.72 32.61 -17.70
C THR A 171 16.29 31.34 -18.36
N ALA A 172 15.63 30.17 -18.21
CA ALA A 172 16.13 28.90 -18.72
C ALA A 172 16.18 28.87 -20.26
N THR A 173 17.28 28.33 -20.77
CA THR A 173 17.38 28.04 -22.22
C THR A 173 16.60 26.78 -22.56
N PRO A 174 16.21 26.55 -23.82
CA PRO A 174 15.54 25.32 -24.25
C PRO A 174 16.28 24.04 -23.84
N GLU A 175 17.60 24.03 -23.92
CA GLU A 175 18.45 22.91 -23.53
C GLU A 175 18.38 22.64 -22.01
N GLN A 176 18.32 23.71 -21.22
CA GLN A 176 18.14 23.59 -19.74
C GLN A 176 16.74 23.11 -19.36
N VAL A 177 15.72 23.50 -20.12
CA VAL A 177 14.35 22.99 -19.93
C VAL A 177 14.29 21.49 -20.21
N ASP A 178 14.89 21.02 -21.31
CA ASP A 178 14.93 19.60 -21.67
C ASP A 178 15.71 18.79 -20.63
N ALA A 179 16.85 19.29 -20.16
CA ALA A 179 17.64 18.67 -19.10
C ALA A 179 16.85 18.56 -17.78
N ALA A 180 16.14 19.62 -17.39
CA ALA A 180 15.32 19.63 -16.18
C ALA A 180 14.12 18.67 -16.29
N ILE A 181 13.50 18.54 -17.46
CA ILE A 181 12.41 17.57 -17.70
C ILE A 181 12.93 16.14 -17.59
N ALA A 182 14.07 15.82 -18.23
CA ALA A 182 14.67 14.49 -18.16
C ALA A 182 15.03 14.12 -16.71
N LEU A 183 15.64 15.04 -15.97
CA LEU A 183 15.96 14.86 -14.54
C LEU A 183 14.69 14.63 -13.71
N ASN A 184 13.63 15.40 -13.94
CA ASN A 184 12.36 15.22 -13.24
C ASN A 184 11.73 13.85 -13.53
N GLU A 185 11.80 13.35 -14.76
CA GLU A 185 11.30 12.01 -15.13
C GLU A 185 12.06 10.91 -14.40
N ASP A 186 13.37 10.96 -14.40
CA ASP A 186 14.24 9.97 -13.77
C ASP A 186 14.11 10.01 -12.25
N ALA A 187 14.12 11.21 -11.65
CA ALA A 187 13.95 11.38 -10.21
C ALA A 187 12.58 10.85 -9.73
N ARG A 188 11.51 11.12 -10.49
CA ARG A 188 10.17 10.61 -10.15
C ARG A 188 10.07 9.10 -10.26
N LEU A 189 10.66 8.50 -11.30
CA LEU A 189 10.68 7.06 -11.46
C LEU A 189 11.49 6.39 -10.35
N LEU A 190 12.66 6.92 -10.03
CA LEU A 190 13.51 6.43 -8.95
C LEU A 190 12.84 6.60 -7.58
N GLY A 191 12.26 7.78 -7.33
CA GLY A 191 11.51 8.08 -6.11
C GLY A 191 10.35 7.12 -5.89
N LEU A 192 9.61 6.79 -6.95
CA LEU A 192 8.52 5.82 -6.90
C LEU A 192 9.05 4.40 -6.60
N LYS A 193 10.13 3.97 -7.24
CA LYS A 193 10.77 2.65 -6.99
C LYS A 193 11.21 2.52 -5.53
N ILE A 194 11.91 3.51 -5.00
CA ILE A 194 12.37 3.51 -3.60
C ILE A 194 11.18 3.50 -2.64
N SER A 195 10.14 4.27 -2.95
CA SER A 195 8.92 4.31 -2.13
C SER A 195 8.20 2.95 -2.10
N LEU A 196 8.09 2.27 -3.23
CA LEU A 196 7.53 0.93 -3.32
C LEU A 196 8.37 -0.09 -2.53
N LEU A 197 9.70 -0.02 -2.59
CA LEU A 197 10.59 -0.88 -1.82
C LEU A 197 10.49 -0.58 -0.31
N GLY A 198 10.35 0.67 0.09
CA GLY A 198 10.07 1.06 1.46
C GLY A 198 8.76 0.45 1.98
N LEU A 199 7.69 0.51 1.19
CA LEU A 199 6.42 -0.13 1.52
C LEU A 199 6.53 -1.66 1.55
N ALA A 200 7.33 -2.27 0.67
CA ALA A 200 7.61 -3.70 0.70
C ALA A 200 8.33 -4.11 2.00
N ALA A 201 9.30 -3.32 2.44
CA ALA A 201 9.99 -3.54 3.72
C ALA A 201 9.01 -3.43 4.90
N LEU A 202 8.11 -2.44 4.90
CA LEU A 202 7.05 -2.32 5.92
C LEU A 202 6.11 -3.54 5.91
N ALA A 203 5.75 -4.05 4.74
CA ALA A 203 4.94 -5.27 4.63
C ALA A 203 5.67 -6.49 5.22
N LEU A 204 6.98 -6.62 5.01
CA LEU A 204 7.79 -7.67 5.64
C LEU A 204 7.86 -7.51 7.16
N LEU A 205 8.04 -6.29 7.67
CA LEU A 205 8.00 -6.01 9.10
C LEU A 205 6.66 -6.37 9.73
N ALA A 206 5.54 -6.20 9.01
CA ALA A 206 4.20 -6.56 9.48
C ALA A 206 4.02 -8.08 9.68
N ILE A 207 4.91 -8.92 9.15
CA ILE A 207 4.90 -10.37 9.40
C ILE A 207 5.17 -10.68 10.89
N VAL A 208 5.94 -9.83 11.58
CA VAL A 208 6.25 -10.01 13.02
C VAL A 208 5.00 -9.91 13.88
N PRO A 209 4.22 -8.82 13.86
CA PRO A 209 2.97 -8.75 14.62
C PRO A 209 1.90 -9.76 14.12
N ALA A 210 1.89 -10.09 12.82
CA ALA A 210 1.01 -11.12 12.27
C ALA A 210 1.25 -12.50 12.89
N GLY A 211 2.46 -12.77 13.37
CA GLY A 211 2.79 -13.98 14.10
C GLY A 211 2.11 -14.11 15.48
N ARG A 212 1.61 -13.01 16.04
CA ARG A 212 0.85 -12.98 17.30
C ARG A 212 -0.65 -13.26 17.10
N MET A 213 -1.11 -13.37 15.87
CA MET A 213 -2.49 -13.76 15.57
C MET A 213 -2.77 -15.20 16.05
N PRO A 214 -4.06 -15.57 16.28
CA PRO A 214 -4.42 -16.92 16.73
C PRO A 214 -3.81 -18.01 15.86
N GLY A 215 -3.27 -19.04 16.51
CA GLY A 215 -2.62 -20.17 15.85
C GLY A 215 -3.52 -21.38 15.61
N PHE A 216 -4.79 -21.28 16.00
CA PHE A 216 -5.80 -22.34 15.86
C PHE A 216 -6.78 -21.99 14.73
N THR A 217 -7.38 -23.01 14.12
CA THR A 217 -8.49 -22.81 13.18
C THR A 217 -9.78 -22.49 13.94
N PRO A 218 -10.74 -21.76 13.35
CA PRO A 218 -12.00 -21.45 14.03
C PRO A 218 -12.79 -22.69 14.51
N GLY A 219 -12.61 -23.84 13.84
CA GLY A 219 -13.22 -25.11 14.27
C GLY A 219 -12.56 -25.75 15.50
N ASP A 220 -11.30 -25.42 15.76
CA ASP A 220 -10.50 -25.94 16.88
C ASP A 220 -10.32 -24.91 18.00
N MET A 221 -11.26 -23.96 18.10
CA MET A 221 -11.17 -22.89 19.09
C MET A 221 -11.27 -23.48 20.48
N PRO A 222 -10.33 -23.20 21.42
CA PRO A 222 -10.43 -23.69 22.80
C PRO A 222 -11.74 -23.24 23.43
N GLU A 223 -12.41 -24.15 24.12
CA GLU A 223 -13.73 -23.94 24.73
C GLU A 223 -13.80 -22.67 25.60
N ARG A 224 -12.69 -22.28 26.22
CA ARG A 224 -12.57 -21.04 27.01
C ARG A 224 -12.72 -19.75 26.20
N LEU A 225 -12.47 -19.80 24.89
CA LEU A 225 -12.64 -18.66 23.99
C LEU A 225 -14.00 -18.70 23.27
N SER A 226 -14.60 -19.89 23.16
CA SER A 226 -15.91 -20.08 22.50
C SER A 226 -17.09 -19.67 23.41
N THR A 227 -16.90 -19.78 24.73
CA THR A 227 -17.89 -19.36 25.73
C THR A 227 -17.48 -18.04 26.34
N GLY A 228 -17.80 -16.91 25.71
CA GLY A 228 -17.50 -15.59 26.23
C GLY A 228 -17.93 -15.39 27.68
N GLY A 229 -17.13 -15.90 28.64
CA GLY A 229 -17.25 -15.57 30.06
C GLY A 229 -18.42 -16.18 30.83
N ALA A 230 -19.24 -17.07 30.26
CA ALA A 230 -20.28 -17.77 31.03
C ALA A 230 -19.63 -18.83 31.91
N LYS A 231 -19.45 -18.54 33.20
CA LYS A 231 -19.16 -19.56 34.23
C LYS A 231 -20.22 -20.65 34.14
N PRO A 232 -19.85 -21.95 34.11
CA PRO A 232 -20.85 -23.02 34.22
C PRO A 232 -21.63 -22.82 35.50
N GLY A 233 -22.91 -22.47 35.37
CA GLY A 233 -23.81 -22.37 36.52
C GLY A 233 -23.86 -23.69 37.23
N ALA A 234 -23.54 -23.67 38.52
CA ALA A 234 -23.66 -24.81 39.43
C ALA A 234 -25.02 -25.49 39.26
N ALA A 235 -24.98 -26.70 38.76
CA ALA A 235 -26.16 -27.55 38.72
C ALA A 235 -26.69 -27.73 40.17
N ARG A 236 -27.77 -27.02 40.48
CA ARG A 236 -28.49 -27.10 41.75
C ARG A 236 -29.16 -28.47 41.82
N LYS A 237 -28.50 -29.42 42.50
CA LYS A 237 -29.14 -30.67 42.92
C LYS A 237 -30.39 -30.33 43.72
N LYS A 238 -31.56 -30.58 43.16
CA LYS A 238 -32.80 -30.71 43.94
C LYS A 238 -32.91 -32.19 44.37
N LYS A 239 -32.99 -32.36 45.67
CA LYS A 239 -33.52 -33.59 46.34
C LYS A 239 -34.99 -33.75 46.02
#